data_f66812802aa47ccc724f1c8d2979799b
#
_entry.id   f66812802aa47ccc724f1c8d2979799b
#
_cell.length_a   1.000
_cell.length_b   1.000
_cell.length_c   1.000
_cell.angle_alpha   90.00
_cell.angle_beta   90.00
_cell.angle_gamma   90.00
#
_symmetry.space_group_name_H-M   'P 1'
#
loop_
_entity.id
_entity.type
_entity.pdbx_description
1 polymer ?
#
loop_
_entity_poly.entity_id
_entity_poly.type
_entity_poly.pdbx_seq_one_letter_code
_entity_poly.pdbx_strand_id
1 'polypeptide(L)'
;MLYGMALMTVDEKLALFFYALFYFCVDFMTLLLFIYSRVYADTYRHKVWMRPVTYILLLTDAIVLFSNLRVQNVFHVAPMTDQFGNVYYGVKSYGILYGVHTLICYAFAAACLIVLLVRRSKCPRIFQVNYSSIIITLILTAIANIMFFKFEFIYDFSLIGYTALCCAITYFTFFHIPAGLVEKMLALFIKTIDDGVVCYDVKGKCIHANEQAKKILHVSELSALDKKLQGWLNGKNLIFMILHGKNNFE
;
A
#
# COMPACT_ATOMS: atom_id res chain seq x y z
N MET A 1 11.28 11.81 -15.19
CA MET A 1 11.78 13.18 -15.37
C MET A 1 13.31 13.23 -15.29
N LEU A 2 13.96 12.90 -14.16
CA LEU A 2 15.43 12.97 -14.00
C LEU A 2 16.21 12.16 -15.05
N TYR A 3 15.80 10.92 -15.32
CA TYR A 3 16.39 10.08 -16.35
C TYR A 3 16.29 10.73 -17.75
N GLY A 4 15.14 11.30 -18.10
CA GLY A 4 14.98 12.04 -19.35
C GLY A 4 15.84 13.30 -19.41
N MET A 5 16.01 14.00 -18.28
CA MET A 5 16.92 15.17 -18.22
C MET A 5 18.37 14.76 -18.43
N ALA A 6 18.79 13.60 -17.91
CA ALA A 6 20.14 13.07 -18.16
C ALA A 6 20.38 12.80 -19.65
N LEU A 7 19.40 12.21 -20.34
CA LEU A 7 19.47 11.93 -21.78
C LEU A 7 19.43 13.18 -22.66
N MET A 8 18.82 14.27 -22.19
CA MET A 8 18.69 15.51 -22.96
C MET A 8 19.86 16.48 -22.76
N THR A 9 20.76 16.23 -21.81
CA THR A 9 21.89 17.12 -21.55
C THR A 9 23.07 16.82 -22.46
N VAL A 10 23.76 17.89 -22.86
CA VAL A 10 25.02 17.85 -23.65
C VAL A 10 26.27 18.00 -22.80
N ASP A 11 26.13 18.12 -21.49
CA ASP A 11 27.22 18.23 -20.52
C ASP A 11 27.37 16.92 -19.73
N GLU A 12 28.57 16.32 -19.80
CA GLU A 12 28.89 15.06 -19.11
C GLU A 12 28.69 15.16 -17.60
N LYS A 13 29.13 16.27 -16.96
CA LYS A 13 29.02 16.44 -15.50
C LYS A 13 27.58 16.56 -15.06
N LEU A 14 26.78 17.24 -15.86
CA LEU A 14 25.37 17.42 -15.60
C LEU A 14 24.62 16.09 -15.82
N ALA A 15 24.99 15.31 -16.83
CA ALA A 15 24.44 13.97 -17.04
C ALA A 15 24.78 13.04 -15.87
N LEU A 16 26.03 13.00 -15.41
CA LEU A 16 26.45 12.24 -14.22
C LEU A 16 25.63 12.62 -12.98
N PHE A 17 25.42 13.93 -12.76
CA PHE A 17 24.62 14.39 -11.64
C PHE A 17 23.17 13.92 -11.72
N PHE A 18 22.53 14.01 -12.89
CA PHE A 18 21.15 13.57 -13.06
C PHE A 18 21.00 12.04 -12.91
N TYR A 19 21.96 11.24 -13.38
CA TYR A 19 21.96 9.80 -13.16
C TYR A 19 22.16 9.46 -11.67
N ALA A 20 23.11 10.11 -10.98
CA ALA A 20 23.32 9.89 -9.55
C ALA A 20 22.06 10.24 -8.75
N LEU A 21 21.43 11.37 -9.06
CA LEU A 21 20.19 11.81 -8.44
C LEU A 21 19.01 10.86 -8.76
N PHE A 22 18.97 10.34 -9.99
CA PHE A 22 17.96 9.34 -10.38
C PHE A 22 18.08 8.07 -9.54
N TYR A 23 19.26 7.47 -9.43
CA TYR A 23 19.48 6.26 -8.62
C TYR A 23 19.23 6.52 -7.14
N PHE A 24 19.62 7.67 -6.62
CA PHE A 24 19.26 8.07 -5.25
C PHE A 24 17.74 8.17 -5.04
N CYS A 25 16.99 8.67 -6.00
CA CYS A 25 15.53 8.67 -5.94
C CYS A 25 14.94 7.27 -5.95
N VAL A 26 15.55 6.32 -6.69
CA VAL A 26 15.14 4.91 -6.68
C VAL A 26 15.36 4.29 -5.31
N ASP A 27 16.50 4.56 -4.64
CA ASP A 27 16.75 4.13 -3.26
C ASP A 27 15.72 4.68 -2.30
N PHE A 28 15.44 5.97 -2.40
CA PHE A 28 14.45 6.61 -1.53
C PHE A 28 13.04 6.03 -1.73
N MET A 29 12.64 5.78 -2.98
CA MET A 29 11.40 5.10 -3.31
C MET A 29 11.34 3.69 -2.72
N THR A 30 12.43 2.94 -2.83
CA THR A 30 12.55 1.57 -2.29
C THR A 30 12.47 1.57 -0.75
N LEU A 31 13.08 2.56 -0.09
CA LEU A 31 12.94 2.78 1.34
C LEU A 31 11.49 3.05 1.73
N LEU A 32 10.84 3.99 1.05
CA LEU A 32 9.44 4.33 1.33
C LEU A 32 8.53 3.13 1.15
N LEU A 33 8.75 2.34 0.09
CA LEU A 33 8.01 1.11 -0.15
C LEU A 33 8.21 0.09 0.99
N PHE A 34 9.43 -0.06 1.49
CA PHE A 34 9.72 -0.94 2.61
C PHE A 34 9.05 -0.47 3.90
N ILE A 35 9.13 0.82 4.21
CA ILE A 35 8.43 1.40 5.37
C ILE A 35 6.92 1.20 5.23
N TYR A 36 6.37 1.52 4.05
CA TYR A 36 4.96 1.33 3.75
C TYR A 36 4.53 -0.13 3.96
N SER A 37 5.25 -1.08 3.39
CA SER A 37 4.91 -2.51 3.51
C SER A 37 4.85 -2.96 4.97
N ARG A 38 5.74 -2.47 5.82
CA ARG A 38 5.77 -2.77 7.26
C ARG A 38 4.65 -2.10 8.04
N VAL A 39 4.34 -0.84 7.71
CA VAL A 39 3.22 -0.11 8.32
C VAL A 39 1.90 -0.76 7.91
N TYR A 40 1.71 -1.01 6.63
CA TYR A 40 0.51 -1.60 6.08
C TYR A 40 0.27 -3.04 6.58
N ALA A 41 1.36 -3.80 6.83
CA ALA A 41 1.30 -5.13 7.42
C ALA A 41 1.24 -5.13 8.95
N ASP A 42 1.18 -3.96 9.61
CA ASP A 42 1.21 -3.81 11.07
C ASP A 42 2.42 -4.47 11.76
N THR A 43 3.55 -4.51 11.07
CA THR A 43 4.80 -5.09 11.58
C THR A 43 5.84 -4.05 11.99
N TYR A 44 5.55 -2.77 11.74
CA TYR A 44 6.50 -1.67 11.94
C TYR A 44 6.91 -1.49 13.42
N ARG A 45 5.99 -1.75 14.34
CA ARG A 45 6.24 -1.56 15.78
C ARG A 45 7.13 -2.66 16.40
N HIS A 46 7.09 -3.88 15.85
CA HIS A 46 7.71 -5.04 16.48
C HIS A 46 9.22 -5.19 16.29
N LYS A 47 9.84 -4.49 15.31
CA LYS A 47 11.28 -4.62 15.02
C LYS A 47 11.94 -3.25 14.90
N VAL A 48 11.99 -2.52 16.00
CA VAL A 48 12.53 -1.15 16.07
C VAL A 48 14.00 -1.08 15.65
N TRP A 49 14.80 -2.09 15.97
CA TRP A 49 16.22 -2.17 15.63
C TRP A 49 16.51 -2.19 14.11
N MET A 50 15.56 -2.64 13.30
CA MET A 50 15.73 -2.62 11.84
C MET A 50 15.71 -1.22 11.23
N ARG A 51 15.17 -0.22 11.93
CA ARG A 51 15.07 1.15 11.41
C ARG A 51 16.44 1.78 11.20
N PRO A 52 17.33 1.86 12.22
CA PRO A 52 18.65 2.45 12.04
C PRO A 52 19.49 1.70 11.00
N VAL A 53 19.41 0.36 10.96
CA VAL A 53 20.12 -0.45 9.95
C VAL A 53 19.70 -0.07 8.54
N THR A 54 18.39 0.05 8.29
CA THR A 54 17.86 0.47 6.99
C THR A 54 18.35 1.85 6.57
N TYR A 55 18.30 2.83 7.49
CA TYR A 55 18.75 4.20 7.19
C TYR A 55 20.27 4.27 6.97
N ILE A 56 21.09 3.58 7.78
CA ILE A 56 22.53 3.54 7.61
C ILE A 56 22.90 2.94 6.27
N LEU A 57 22.25 1.84 5.88
CA LEU A 57 22.53 1.13 4.61
C LEU A 57 22.24 2.03 3.41
N LEU A 58 21.10 2.72 3.41
CA LEU A 58 20.74 3.64 2.33
C LEU A 58 21.59 4.92 2.33
N LEU A 59 21.96 5.44 3.50
CA LEU A 59 22.87 6.57 3.57
C LEU A 59 24.26 6.21 3.00
N THR A 60 24.74 5.01 3.29
CA THR A 60 26.00 4.51 2.74
C THR A 60 25.93 4.39 1.23
N ASP A 61 24.83 3.85 0.69
CA ASP A 61 24.60 3.72 -0.75
C ASP A 61 24.51 5.09 -1.43
N ALA A 62 23.79 6.03 -0.85
CA ALA A 62 23.72 7.41 -1.34
C ALA A 62 25.13 8.08 -1.41
N ILE A 63 25.96 7.90 -0.38
CA ILE A 63 27.33 8.41 -0.40
C ILE A 63 28.13 7.79 -1.54
N VAL A 64 27.99 6.49 -1.78
CA VAL A 64 28.65 5.78 -2.89
C VAL A 64 28.15 6.32 -4.23
N LEU A 65 26.85 6.49 -4.44
CA LEU A 65 26.28 7.05 -5.66
C LEU A 65 26.78 8.47 -5.96
N PHE A 66 26.82 9.36 -4.97
CA PHE A 66 27.31 10.72 -5.15
C PHE A 66 28.84 10.80 -5.28
N SER A 67 29.60 9.83 -4.75
CA SER A 67 31.04 9.73 -4.99
C SER A 67 31.37 9.50 -6.47
N ASN A 68 30.41 8.92 -7.22
CA ASN A 68 30.55 8.68 -8.67
C ASN A 68 30.76 9.97 -9.50
N LEU A 69 30.32 11.12 -8.97
CA LEU A 69 30.57 12.43 -9.61
C LEU A 69 32.06 12.78 -9.73
N ARG A 70 32.92 12.13 -8.91
CA ARG A 70 34.38 12.36 -8.91
C ARG A 70 35.17 11.22 -9.54
N VAL A 71 34.75 9.97 -9.27
CA VAL A 71 35.60 8.79 -9.54
C VAL A 71 35.00 7.86 -10.57
N GLN A 72 33.72 7.98 -10.90
CA GLN A 72 32.98 7.13 -11.84
C GLN A 72 33.14 5.61 -11.59
N ASN A 73 33.15 5.18 -10.31
CA ASN A 73 33.29 3.79 -9.90
C ASN A 73 31.98 3.00 -9.92
N VAL A 74 30.84 3.70 -9.93
CA VAL A 74 29.50 3.07 -9.92
C VAL A 74 29.03 2.84 -11.34
N PHE A 75 29.08 3.90 -12.17
CA PHE A 75 28.72 3.84 -13.58
C PHE A 75 29.54 4.87 -14.36
N HIS A 76 29.82 4.54 -15.62
CA HIS A 76 30.54 5.43 -16.55
C HIS A 76 29.55 6.00 -17.56
N VAL A 77 29.57 7.32 -17.72
CA VAL A 77 28.78 8.04 -18.73
C VAL A 77 29.65 8.35 -19.92
N ALA A 78 29.13 8.13 -21.13
CA ALA A 78 29.81 8.45 -22.37
C ALA A 78 28.83 9.03 -23.40
N PRO A 79 29.32 9.81 -24.38
CA PRO A 79 28.51 10.25 -25.49
C PRO A 79 28.09 9.06 -26.35
N MET A 80 26.80 8.96 -26.63
CA MET A 80 26.18 7.97 -27.51
C MET A 80 25.40 8.69 -28.60
N THR A 81 25.16 8.03 -29.73
CA THR A 81 24.37 8.58 -30.83
C THR A 81 23.11 7.76 -31.01
N ASP A 82 21.97 8.43 -31.10
CA ASP A 82 20.70 7.78 -31.40
C ASP A 82 20.55 7.44 -32.89
N GLN A 83 19.43 6.82 -33.25
CA GLN A 83 19.12 6.40 -34.65
C GLN A 83 18.97 7.62 -35.59
N PHE A 84 18.75 8.83 -35.04
CA PHE A 84 18.56 10.05 -35.78
C PHE A 84 19.82 10.92 -35.88
N GLY A 85 20.96 10.45 -35.32
CA GLY A 85 22.21 11.15 -35.30
C GLY A 85 22.37 12.16 -34.15
N ASN A 86 21.43 12.22 -33.20
CA ASN A 86 21.55 13.11 -32.04
C ASN A 86 22.52 12.51 -31.01
N VAL A 87 23.41 13.34 -30.48
CA VAL A 87 24.35 12.94 -29.44
C VAL A 87 23.69 13.15 -28.08
N TYR A 88 23.73 12.13 -27.25
CA TYR A 88 23.27 12.17 -25.86
C TYR A 88 24.29 11.47 -24.95
N TYR A 89 24.28 11.79 -23.66
CA TYR A 89 25.11 11.09 -22.69
C TYR A 89 24.33 9.93 -22.06
N GLY A 90 24.81 8.70 -22.29
CA GLY A 90 24.23 7.49 -21.74
C GLY A 90 25.19 6.74 -20.82
N VAL A 91 24.68 5.85 -19.98
CA VAL A 91 25.51 4.95 -19.16
C VAL A 91 26.10 3.88 -20.05
N LYS A 92 27.42 3.93 -20.28
CA LYS A 92 28.16 3.00 -21.15
C LYS A 92 28.48 1.69 -20.45
N SER A 93 28.82 1.74 -19.17
CA SER A 93 29.16 0.55 -18.38
C SER A 93 28.87 0.76 -16.91
N TYR A 94 28.60 -0.33 -16.23
CA TYR A 94 28.35 -0.37 -14.79
C TYR A 94 29.56 -0.96 -14.07
N GLY A 95 29.98 -0.32 -12.98
CA GLY A 95 31.05 -0.80 -12.12
C GLY A 95 30.56 -1.79 -11.05
N ILE A 96 31.50 -2.35 -10.29
CA ILE A 96 31.19 -3.31 -9.21
C ILE A 96 30.26 -2.69 -8.15
N LEU A 97 30.46 -1.40 -7.80
CA LEU A 97 29.65 -0.70 -6.81
C LEU A 97 28.19 -0.55 -7.24
N TYR A 98 27.92 -0.48 -8.56
CA TYR A 98 26.56 -0.53 -9.08
C TYR A 98 25.88 -1.89 -8.80
N GLY A 99 26.65 -2.98 -8.89
CA GLY A 99 26.14 -4.30 -8.50
C GLY A 99 25.74 -4.37 -7.02
N VAL A 100 26.49 -3.72 -6.13
CA VAL A 100 26.15 -3.61 -4.71
C VAL A 100 24.88 -2.79 -4.51
N HIS A 101 24.76 -1.61 -5.14
CA HIS A 101 23.54 -0.79 -5.14
C HIS A 101 22.32 -1.60 -5.60
N THR A 102 22.43 -2.28 -6.74
CA THR A 102 21.35 -3.11 -7.29
C THR A 102 20.95 -4.23 -6.34
N LEU A 103 21.93 -4.91 -5.71
CA LEU A 103 21.68 -5.96 -4.72
C LEU A 103 20.90 -5.42 -3.51
N ILE A 104 21.26 -4.24 -3.01
CA ILE A 104 20.55 -3.56 -1.91
C ILE A 104 19.10 -3.29 -2.30
N CYS A 105 18.84 -2.69 -3.46
CA CYS A 105 17.51 -2.40 -3.96
C CYS A 105 16.64 -3.66 -4.08
N TYR A 106 17.16 -4.72 -4.68
CA TYR A 106 16.43 -5.99 -4.81
C TYR A 106 16.22 -6.70 -3.47
N ALA A 107 17.17 -6.60 -2.53
CA ALA A 107 16.99 -7.15 -1.19
C ALA A 107 15.83 -6.46 -0.44
N PHE A 108 15.70 -5.13 -0.56
CA PHE A 108 14.56 -4.40 -0.01
C PHE A 108 13.26 -4.75 -0.71
N ALA A 109 13.25 -4.85 -2.05
CA ALA A 109 12.07 -5.25 -2.80
C ALA A 109 11.60 -6.67 -2.41
N ALA A 110 12.53 -7.61 -2.26
CA ALA A 110 12.25 -8.96 -1.79
C ALA A 110 11.71 -8.96 -0.34
N ALA A 111 12.29 -8.15 0.55
CA ALA A 111 11.81 -8.00 1.92
C ALA A 111 10.37 -7.42 1.95
N CYS A 112 10.05 -6.43 1.11
CA CYS A 112 8.69 -5.92 0.93
C CYS A 112 7.72 -7.03 0.50
N LEU A 113 8.12 -7.79 -0.52
CA LEU A 113 7.31 -8.89 -1.06
C LEU A 113 7.03 -9.93 0.02
N ILE A 114 8.04 -10.35 0.78
CA ILE A 114 7.89 -11.33 1.87
C ILE A 114 6.93 -10.79 2.94
N VAL A 115 7.08 -9.54 3.38
CA VAL A 115 6.19 -8.93 4.39
C VAL A 115 4.74 -8.91 3.90
N LEU A 116 4.50 -8.50 2.66
CA LEU A 116 3.16 -8.43 2.08
C LEU A 116 2.55 -9.84 1.89
N LEU A 117 3.31 -10.83 1.44
CA LEU A 117 2.86 -12.22 1.28
C LEU A 117 2.48 -12.86 2.62
N VAL A 118 3.33 -12.69 3.64
CA VAL A 118 3.05 -13.20 5.00
C VAL A 118 1.80 -12.54 5.57
N ARG A 119 1.61 -11.25 5.36
CA ARG A 119 0.41 -10.57 5.86
C ARG A 119 -0.83 -10.99 5.08
N ARG A 120 -0.74 -11.11 3.75
CA ARG A 120 -1.83 -11.60 2.90
C ARG A 120 -2.34 -12.97 3.36
N SER A 121 -1.45 -13.89 3.73
CA SER A 121 -1.85 -15.23 4.19
C SER A 121 -2.56 -15.23 5.55
N LYS A 122 -2.32 -14.20 6.38
CA LYS A 122 -2.89 -14.07 7.73
C LYS A 122 -4.12 -13.17 7.79
N CYS A 123 -4.37 -12.36 6.76
CA CYS A 123 -5.49 -11.43 6.78
C CYS A 123 -6.81 -12.09 6.32
N PRO A 124 -7.98 -11.59 6.75
CA PRO A 124 -9.27 -12.04 6.27
C PRO A 124 -9.38 -11.95 4.74
N ARG A 125 -10.10 -12.91 4.13
CA ARG A 125 -10.26 -13.00 2.66
C ARG A 125 -10.69 -11.69 1.99
N ILE A 126 -11.49 -10.88 2.71
CA ILE A 126 -12.00 -9.61 2.20
C ILE A 126 -10.88 -8.59 1.88
N PHE A 127 -9.74 -8.65 2.59
CA PHE A 127 -8.60 -7.76 2.36
C PHE A 127 -7.52 -8.36 1.45
N GLN A 128 -7.60 -9.66 1.14
CA GLN A 128 -6.57 -10.34 0.33
C GLN A 128 -6.43 -9.76 -1.08
N VAL A 129 -7.51 -9.20 -1.65
CA VAL A 129 -7.48 -8.56 -2.96
C VAL A 129 -6.53 -7.36 -2.96
N ASN A 130 -6.59 -6.50 -1.93
CA ASN A 130 -5.74 -5.32 -1.80
C ASN A 130 -4.25 -5.72 -1.77
N TYR A 131 -3.89 -6.69 -0.92
CA TYR A 131 -2.52 -7.22 -0.85
C TYR A 131 -2.08 -7.84 -2.17
N SER A 132 -2.95 -8.66 -2.80
CA SER A 132 -2.64 -9.32 -4.06
C SER A 132 -2.35 -8.33 -5.18
N SER A 133 -3.14 -7.26 -5.30
CA SER A 133 -2.95 -6.24 -6.33
C SER A 133 -1.63 -5.51 -6.17
N ILE A 134 -1.25 -5.13 -4.95
CA ILE A 134 0.04 -4.48 -4.68
C ILE A 134 1.21 -5.45 -4.96
N ILE A 135 1.09 -6.72 -4.55
CA ILE A 135 2.10 -7.76 -4.80
C ILE A 135 2.29 -7.99 -6.30
N ILE A 136 1.21 -8.12 -7.06
CA ILE A 136 1.27 -8.34 -8.52
C ILE A 136 1.95 -7.14 -9.20
N THR A 137 1.58 -5.92 -8.84
CA THR A 137 2.18 -4.71 -9.42
C THR A 137 3.66 -4.61 -9.07
N LEU A 138 4.06 -4.97 -7.84
CA LEU A 138 5.47 -5.01 -7.43
C LEU A 138 6.27 -6.04 -8.24
N ILE A 139 5.73 -7.25 -8.45
CA ILE A 139 6.37 -8.29 -9.25
C ILE A 139 6.51 -7.84 -10.71
N LEU A 140 5.47 -7.27 -11.30
CA LEU A 140 5.53 -6.76 -12.68
C LEU A 140 6.56 -5.65 -12.84
N THR A 141 6.66 -4.74 -11.87
CA THR A 141 7.70 -3.69 -11.86
C THR A 141 9.10 -4.29 -11.79
N ALA A 142 9.31 -5.29 -10.94
CA ALA A 142 10.61 -5.98 -10.83
C ALA A 142 10.98 -6.70 -12.14
N ILE A 143 10.02 -7.37 -12.79
CA ILE A 143 10.22 -8.01 -14.09
C ILE A 143 10.60 -6.97 -15.15
N ALA A 144 9.88 -5.85 -15.24
CA ALA A 144 10.18 -4.77 -16.19
C ALA A 144 11.59 -4.21 -16.00
N ASN A 145 12.02 -4.06 -14.74
CA ASN A 145 13.37 -3.59 -14.42
C ASN A 145 14.46 -4.63 -14.83
N ILE A 146 14.25 -5.92 -14.57
CA ILE A 146 15.16 -6.99 -15.01
C ILE A 146 15.24 -7.02 -16.55
N MET A 147 14.12 -6.87 -17.24
CA MET A 147 14.09 -6.83 -18.71
C MET A 147 14.85 -5.62 -19.26
N PHE A 148 14.73 -4.46 -18.63
CA PHE A 148 15.48 -3.27 -18.99
C PHE A 148 16.99 -3.55 -18.98
N PHE A 149 17.52 -4.14 -17.91
CA PHE A 149 18.95 -4.51 -17.82
C PHE A 149 19.37 -5.58 -18.81
N LYS A 150 18.53 -6.60 -19.04
CA LYS A 150 18.89 -7.73 -19.91
C LYS A 150 18.93 -7.35 -21.39
N PHE A 151 18.02 -6.46 -21.82
CA PHE A 151 17.87 -6.10 -23.23
C PHE A 151 18.50 -4.74 -23.58
N GLU A 152 19.15 -4.09 -22.60
CA GLU A 152 19.85 -2.80 -22.78
C GLU A 152 18.98 -1.74 -23.48
N PHE A 153 17.71 -1.65 -23.12
CA PHE A 153 16.82 -0.65 -23.71
C PHE A 153 17.32 0.76 -23.39
N ILE A 154 17.18 1.68 -24.37
CA ILE A 154 17.53 3.09 -24.20
C ILE A 154 16.64 3.75 -23.14
N TYR A 155 15.37 3.36 -23.08
CA TYR A 155 14.39 3.92 -22.14
C TYR A 155 14.09 2.93 -21.02
N ASP A 156 14.14 3.40 -19.79
CA ASP A 156 13.80 2.61 -18.63
C ASP A 156 12.27 2.48 -18.47
N PHE A 157 11.70 1.43 -19.01
CA PHE A 157 10.28 1.12 -18.88
C PHE A 157 9.85 0.77 -17.46
N SER A 158 10.78 0.46 -16.55
CA SER A 158 10.45 0.20 -15.14
C SER A 158 9.86 1.43 -14.44
N LEU A 159 10.13 2.65 -14.97
CA LEU A 159 9.52 3.89 -14.49
C LEU A 159 7.98 3.86 -14.58
N ILE A 160 7.43 3.26 -15.65
CA ILE A 160 5.98 3.05 -15.79
C ILE A 160 5.50 2.11 -14.69
N GLY A 161 6.25 1.05 -14.41
CA GLY A 161 5.97 0.10 -13.33
C GLY A 161 5.96 0.77 -11.96
N TYR A 162 6.93 1.62 -11.65
CA TYR A 162 6.96 2.38 -10.39
C TYR A 162 5.77 3.32 -10.26
N THR A 163 5.38 3.99 -11.34
CA THR A 163 4.20 4.86 -11.34
C THR A 163 2.93 4.05 -11.09
N ALA A 164 2.76 2.92 -11.78
CA ALA A 164 1.63 2.01 -11.59
C ALA A 164 1.58 1.47 -10.14
N LEU A 165 2.74 1.14 -9.56
CA LEU A 165 2.85 0.69 -8.18
C LEU A 165 2.41 1.78 -7.20
N CYS A 166 2.84 3.03 -7.38
CA CYS A 166 2.41 4.16 -6.56
C CYS A 166 0.89 4.38 -6.66
N CYS A 167 0.33 4.33 -7.86
CA CYS A 167 -1.11 4.43 -8.07
C CYS A 167 -1.88 3.29 -7.39
N ALA A 168 -1.40 2.05 -7.52
CA ALA A 168 -2.00 0.89 -6.87
C ALA A 168 -1.96 1.02 -5.34
N ILE A 169 -0.82 1.40 -4.77
CA ILE A 169 -0.67 1.62 -3.33
C ILE A 169 -1.68 2.67 -2.85
N THR A 170 -1.74 3.82 -3.53
CA THR A 170 -2.63 4.92 -3.17
C THR A 170 -4.09 4.48 -3.26
N TYR A 171 -4.48 3.85 -4.36
CA TYR A 171 -5.85 3.39 -4.57
C TYR A 171 -6.28 2.35 -3.52
N PHE A 172 -5.50 1.28 -3.33
CA PHE A 172 -5.85 0.20 -2.40
C PHE A 172 -5.70 0.57 -0.93
N THR A 173 -4.95 1.62 -0.61
CA THR A 173 -4.81 2.09 0.77
C THR A 173 -5.92 3.06 1.17
N PHE A 174 -6.30 3.98 0.28
CA PHE A 174 -7.17 5.11 0.64
C PHE A 174 -8.57 5.02 0.04
N PHE A 175 -8.72 4.43 -1.13
CA PHE A 175 -9.99 4.47 -1.87
C PHE A 175 -10.73 3.13 -1.93
N HIS A 176 -9.99 2.01 -1.95
CA HIS A 176 -10.63 0.71 -2.07
C HIS A 176 -11.12 0.21 -0.71
N ILE A 177 -12.41 0.38 -0.47
CA ILE A 177 -13.11 -0.25 0.65
C ILE A 177 -13.66 -1.59 0.15
N PRO A 178 -13.26 -2.74 0.74
CA PRO A 178 -13.77 -4.04 0.32
C PRO A 178 -15.30 -4.10 0.40
N ALA A 179 -15.93 -4.62 -0.65
CA ALA A 179 -17.37 -4.75 -0.73
C ALA A 179 -17.94 -5.52 0.48
N GLY A 180 -19.00 -5.00 1.07
CA GLY A 180 -19.64 -5.59 2.23
C GLY A 180 -18.85 -5.46 3.56
N LEU A 181 -17.70 -4.74 3.58
CA LEU A 181 -16.96 -4.53 4.83
C LEU A 181 -17.78 -3.73 5.85
N VAL A 182 -18.38 -2.63 5.40
CA VAL A 182 -19.20 -1.74 6.26
C VAL A 182 -20.39 -2.53 6.83
N GLU A 183 -21.07 -3.31 5.98
CA GLU A 183 -22.19 -4.17 6.39
C GLU A 183 -21.77 -5.21 7.43
N LYS A 184 -20.62 -5.88 7.20
CA LYS A 184 -20.09 -6.89 8.13
C LYS A 184 -19.64 -6.27 9.44
N MET A 185 -19.01 -5.10 9.41
CA MET A 185 -18.61 -4.38 10.61
C MET A 185 -19.84 -3.91 11.39
N LEU A 186 -20.86 -3.38 10.71
CA LEU A 186 -22.11 -2.98 11.33
C LEU A 186 -22.82 -4.17 11.95
N ALA A 187 -22.92 -5.29 11.24
CA ALA A 187 -23.53 -6.52 11.77
C ALA A 187 -22.77 -7.07 12.99
N LEU A 188 -21.41 -7.03 12.93
CA LEU A 188 -20.59 -7.44 14.08
C LEU A 188 -20.77 -6.46 15.25
N PHE A 189 -20.77 -5.15 15.00
CA PHE A 189 -20.98 -4.14 16.02
C PHE A 189 -22.34 -4.32 16.71
N ILE A 190 -23.43 -4.46 15.94
CA ILE A 190 -24.77 -4.71 16.45
C ILE A 190 -24.82 -6.00 17.29
N LYS A 191 -24.06 -7.04 16.89
CA LYS A 191 -24.02 -8.30 17.60
C LYS A 191 -23.25 -8.23 18.93
N THR A 192 -22.19 -7.42 18.99
CA THR A 192 -21.26 -7.38 20.15
C THR A 192 -21.59 -6.27 21.14
N ILE A 193 -22.48 -5.34 20.81
CA ILE A 193 -22.91 -4.29 21.73
C ILE A 193 -23.76 -4.88 22.85
N ASP A 194 -23.48 -4.47 24.08
CA ASP A 194 -24.23 -4.97 25.26
C ASP A 194 -25.64 -4.37 25.39
N ASP A 195 -25.89 -3.28 24.66
CA ASP A 195 -27.22 -2.69 24.55
C ASP A 195 -28.09 -3.45 23.55
N GLY A 196 -29.40 -3.46 23.80
CA GLY A 196 -30.39 -4.01 22.88
C GLY A 196 -30.59 -3.09 21.66
N VAL A 197 -30.28 -3.59 20.44
CA VAL A 197 -30.48 -2.85 19.20
C VAL A 197 -31.58 -3.49 18.37
N VAL A 198 -32.57 -2.69 17.98
CA VAL A 198 -33.68 -3.08 17.11
C VAL A 198 -33.70 -2.15 15.89
N CYS A 199 -33.73 -2.72 14.69
CA CYS A 199 -33.79 -1.99 13.43
C CYS A 199 -35.16 -2.17 12.77
N TYR A 200 -35.72 -1.09 12.25
CA TYR A 200 -37.01 -1.07 11.58
C TYR A 200 -36.87 -0.64 10.12
N ASP A 201 -37.77 -1.14 9.27
CA ASP A 201 -37.92 -0.60 7.92
C ASP A 201 -38.70 0.76 7.96
N VAL A 202 -38.78 1.42 6.82
CA VAL A 202 -39.53 2.69 6.66
C VAL A 202 -41.03 2.54 6.94
N LYS A 203 -41.55 1.32 6.99
CA LYS A 203 -42.94 1.00 7.29
C LYS A 203 -43.16 0.65 8.76
N GLY A 204 -42.11 0.74 9.58
CA GLY A 204 -42.16 0.42 11.01
C GLY A 204 -42.18 -1.09 11.34
N LYS A 205 -41.78 -1.95 10.39
CA LYS A 205 -41.64 -3.39 10.61
C LYS A 205 -40.20 -3.70 11.09
N CYS A 206 -40.08 -4.50 12.15
CA CYS A 206 -38.78 -4.92 12.65
C CYS A 206 -38.09 -5.85 11.64
N ILE A 207 -36.90 -5.43 11.15
CA ILE A 207 -36.08 -6.22 10.23
C ILE A 207 -34.91 -6.92 10.90
N HIS A 208 -34.46 -6.41 12.05
CA HIS A 208 -33.36 -7.00 12.80
C HIS A 208 -33.43 -6.64 14.27
N ALA A 209 -33.06 -7.58 15.14
CA ALA A 209 -32.82 -7.36 16.58
C ALA A 209 -31.61 -8.18 17.01
N ASN A 210 -30.70 -7.57 17.77
CA ASN A 210 -29.57 -8.31 18.33
C ASN A 210 -30.00 -9.19 19.50
N GLU A 211 -29.13 -10.12 19.92
CA GLU A 211 -29.43 -11.06 20.99
C GLU A 211 -29.72 -10.37 22.35
N GLN A 212 -29.10 -9.22 22.59
CA GLN A 212 -29.35 -8.44 23.81
C GLN A 212 -30.75 -7.81 23.81
N ALA A 213 -31.21 -7.28 22.66
CA ALA A 213 -32.57 -6.77 22.53
C ALA A 213 -33.61 -7.87 22.82
N LYS A 214 -33.41 -9.08 22.29
CA LYS A 214 -34.28 -10.24 22.54
C LYS A 214 -34.30 -10.62 24.03
N LYS A 215 -33.14 -10.60 24.70
CA LYS A 215 -33.03 -10.88 26.14
C LYS A 215 -33.74 -9.81 26.98
N ILE A 216 -33.48 -8.52 26.71
CA ILE A 216 -34.08 -7.38 27.46
C ILE A 216 -35.59 -7.40 27.29
N LEU A 217 -36.10 -7.70 26.11
CA LEU A 217 -37.55 -7.70 25.82
C LEU A 217 -38.21 -9.03 26.11
N HIS A 218 -37.44 -10.06 26.54
CA HIS A 218 -37.95 -11.40 26.80
C HIS A 218 -38.74 -11.99 25.62
N VAL A 219 -38.18 -11.85 24.37
CA VAL A 219 -38.85 -12.30 23.15
C VAL A 219 -37.86 -13.09 22.30
N SER A 220 -38.27 -14.27 21.82
CA SER A 220 -37.43 -15.15 20.98
C SER A 220 -37.59 -14.87 19.46
N GLU A 221 -38.74 -14.37 19.03
CA GLU A 221 -39.08 -14.17 17.62
C GLU A 221 -39.31 -12.73 17.27
N LEU A 222 -38.86 -12.32 16.04
CA LEU A 222 -39.03 -10.94 15.51
C LEU A 222 -40.51 -10.53 15.38
N SER A 223 -41.39 -11.48 15.04
CA SER A 223 -42.82 -11.24 14.92
C SER A 223 -43.50 -10.86 16.23
N ALA A 224 -43.03 -11.42 17.35
CA ALA A 224 -43.51 -11.10 18.68
C ALA A 224 -42.94 -9.75 19.16
N LEU A 225 -41.78 -9.36 18.66
CA LEU A 225 -41.14 -8.04 18.92
C LEU A 225 -41.95 -6.90 18.32
N ASP A 226 -42.47 -7.06 17.09
CA ASP A 226 -43.32 -6.08 16.43
C ASP A 226 -44.59 -5.77 17.26
N LYS A 227 -45.25 -6.83 17.75
CA LYS A 227 -46.48 -6.63 18.57
C LYS A 227 -46.19 -5.94 19.90
N LYS A 228 -45.06 -6.24 20.53
CA LYS A 228 -44.70 -5.67 21.84
C LYS A 228 -44.29 -4.21 21.76
N LEU A 229 -43.66 -3.83 20.66
CA LEU A 229 -43.11 -2.49 20.44
C LEU A 229 -44.05 -1.56 19.66
N GLN A 230 -45.07 -2.06 18.95
CA GLN A 230 -46.05 -1.25 18.22
C GLN A 230 -46.73 -0.20 19.11
N GLY A 231 -46.98 -0.51 20.38
CA GLY A 231 -47.52 0.44 21.34
C GLY A 231 -46.59 1.62 21.67
N TRP A 232 -45.28 1.42 21.51
CA TRP A 232 -44.25 2.41 21.81
C TRP A 232 -43.88 3.26 20.60
N LEU A 233 -44.10 2.75 19.40
CA LEU A 233 -43.70 3.37 18.14
C LEU A 233 -44.75 4.32 17.56
N ASN A 234 -45.96 4.34 18.10
CA ASN A 234 -47.03 5.19 17.59
C ASN A 234 -46.62 6.68 17.60
N GLY A 235 -46.25 7.16 16.42
CA GLY A 235 -45.93 8.57 16.15
C GLY A 235 -44.44 8.91 16.01
N LYS A 236 -43.51 7.96 16.02
CA LYS A 236 -42.06 8.22 15.85
C LYS A 236 -41.52 7.52 14.64
N ASN A 237 -40.97 8.30 13.69
CA ASN A 237 -40.15 7.76 12.57
C ASN A 237 -38.80 7.32 13.09
N LEU A 238 -38.71 6.19 13.79
CA LEU A 238 -37.48 5.61 14.32
C LEU A 238 -36.97 4.53 13.40
N ILE A 239 -35.79 4.76 12.79
CA ILE A 239 -35.05 3.73 12.03
C ILE A 239 -34.22 2.86 12.98
N PHE A 240 -33.87 3.39 14.15
CA PHE A 240 -33.07 2.73 15.18
C PHE A 240 -33.65 2.94 16.57
N MET A 241 -33.72 1.91 17.38
CA MET A 241 -33.97 1.96 18.81
C MET A 241 -32.85 1.29 19.57
N ILE A 242 -32.20 1.98 20.51
CA ILE A 242 -31.19 1.44 21.40
C ILE A 242 -31.88 1.26 22.78
N LEU A 243 -31.86 0.01 23.26
CA LEU A 243 -32.41 -0.37 24.55
C LEU A 243 -31.23 -0.54 25.53
N HIS A 244 -31.12 0.34 26.50
CA HIS A 244 -30.11 0.21 27.56
C HIS A 244 -30.44 -0.93 28.51
N GLY A 245 -29.44 -1.77 28.85
CA GLY A 245 -29.63 -2.93 29.71
C GLY A 245 -29.88 -2.65 31.19
N LYS A 246 -29.95 -1.40 31.62
CA LYS A 246 -30.37 -1.04 32.99
C LYS A 246 -31.90 -0.80 33.01
N ASN A 247 -32.58 -1.70 33.74
CA ASN A 247 -33.98 -1.64 34.04
C ASN A 247 -34.45 -0.22 34.38
N ASN A 248 -35.26 0.37 33.52
CA ASN A 248 -36.25 1.35 33.88
C ASN A 248 -37.24 1.43 32.71
N PHE A 249 -38.10 0.42 32.61
CA PHE A 249 -39.34 0.52 31.88
C PHE A 249 -40.44 0.71 32.92
N GLU A 250 -40.60 1.96 33.40
CA GLU A 250 -41.85 2.42 33.98
C GLU A 250 -42.63 3.20 32.94
#